data_8307b437217b5599ee34a3c3ce071186
#
_entry.id   8307b437217b5599ee34a3c3ce071186
#
_cell.length_a   1.000
_cell.length_b   1.000
_cell.length_c   1.000
_cell.angle_alpha   90.00
_cell.angle_beta   90.00
_cell.angle_gamma   90.00
#
_symmetry.space_group_name_H-M   'P 1'
#
loop_
_entity.id
_entity.type
_entity.pdbx_description
1 polymer ?
#
loop_
_entity_poly.entity_id
_entity_poly.type
_entity_poly.pdbx_seq_one_letter_code
_entity_poly.pdbx_strand_id
1 'polypeptide(L)'
;MKKIFLALIAAAFTLASCDMDKSPEGSTTDTDALNSVEKCKSFRNGLYTYMRSVTTGGFIILSEIQLDDFHAVRGNSNRLMDFYNGNILATTSEVASIYGGYYSVIAGTNFLINGVEERIETGFYPQDSRHELNRYLGEAYFIRAFSYSNLADKFCGSYKHAEDLDKEGLGLSLQTTYAPTGDNTTYPGRSSLRATYNLILSDIGKADSLLSLYEENY
;
A
#
# COMPACT_ATOMS: atom_id res chain seq x y z
N MET A 1 21.20 -32.34 50.01
CA MET A 1 20.71 -32.84 48.73
C MET A 1 19.23 -32.49 48.49
N LYS A 2 18.27 -32.79 49.38
CA LYS A 2 16.85 -32.46 49.22
C LYS A 2 16.55 -30.96 49.00
N LYS A 3 17.24 -30.04 49.66
CA LYS A 3 17.03 -28.58 49.52
C LYS A 3 17.53 -28.03 48.17
N ILE A 4 18.57 -28.62 47.58
CA ILE A 4 19.10 -28.25 46.27
C ILE A 4 18.18 -28.75 45.17
N PHE A 5 17.57 -29.94 45.34
CA PHE A 5 16.60 -30.49 44.40
C PHE A 5 15.30 -29.66 44.35
N LEU A 6 14.85 -29.18 45.51
CA LEU A 6 13.67 -28.28 45.58
C LEU A 6 13.95 -26.92 44.93
N ALA A 7 15.15 -26.36 45.07
CA ALA A 7 15.54 -25.12 44.45
C ALA A 7 15.65 -25.23 42.91
N LEU A 8 16.11 -26.36 42.40
CA LEU A 8 16.19 -26.66 40.96
C LEU A 8 14.80 -26.82 40.33
N ILE A 9 13.85 -27.45 41.06
CA ILE A 9 12.45 -27.57 40.60
C ILE A 9 11.78 -26.21 40.59
N ALA A 10 11.98 -25.37 41.61
CA ALA A 10 11.41 -24.01 41.64
C ALA A 10 11.97 -23.13 40.51
N ALA A 11 13.27 -23.24 40.19
CA ALA A 11 13.92 -22.53 39.09
C ALA A 11 13.40 -23.00 37.69
N ALA A 12 13.05 -24.27 37.55
CA ALA A 12 12.50 -24.81 36.30
C ALA A 12 11.07 -24.27 36.00
N PHE A 13 10.29 -23.98 37.04
CA PHE A 13 8.96 -23.40 36.87
C PHE A 13 8.95 -21.89 36.51
N THR A 14 10.03 -21.16 36.74
CA THR A 14 10.13 -19.74 36.38
C THR A 14 10.54 -19.52 34.93
N LEU A 15 11.01 -20.56 34.24
CA LEU A 15 11.38 -20.48 32.79
C LEU A 15 10.22 -20.80 31.84
N ALA A 16 9.07 -21.22 32.35
CA ALA A 16 7.93 -21.63 31.53
C ALA A 16 6.88 -20.49 31.32
N SER A 17 7.20 -19.24 31.65
CA SER A 17 6.20 -18.17 31.71
C SER A 17 6.48 -16.99 30.80
N CYS A 18 6.71 -17.22 29.53
CA CYS A 18 6.43 -16.18 28.53
C CYS A 18 6.06 -16.86 27.23
N ASP A 19 4.76 -16.91 26.95
CA ASP A 19 4.27 -17.11 25.61
C ASP A 19 4.56 -15.83 24.83
N MET A 20 5.75 -15.76 24.18
CA MET A 20 6.19 -14.59 23.41
C MET A 20 5.44 -14.45 22.07
N ASP A 21 4.61 -15.43 21.71
CA ASP A 21 3.85 -15.44 20.47
C ASP A 21 2.42 -14.88 20.62
N LYS A 22 2.07 -14.34 21.80
CA LYS A 22 0.78 -13.64 21.94
C LYS A 22 0.81 -12.30 21.22
N SER A 23 0.13 -12.25 20.09
CA SER A 23 -0.25 -10.98 19.46
C SER A 23 -1.03 -10.11 20.45
N PRO A 24 -0.82 -8.79 20.48
CA PRO A 24 -1.60 -7.89 21.32
C PRO A 24 -3.11 -8.12 21.14
N GLU A 25 -3.90 -8.01 22.21
CA GLU A 25 -5.36 -8.12 22.12
C GLU A 25 -5.89 -7.11 21.10
N GLY A 26 -6.65 -7.59 20.10
CA GLY A 26 -7.18 -6.77 19.01
C GLY A 26 -6.25 -6.64 17.79
N SER A 27 -5.04 -7.23 17.81
CA SER A 27 -4.24 -7.33 16.59
C SER A 27 -4.70 -8.53 15.75
N THR A 28 -4.83 -8.31 14.45
CA THR A 28 -5.13 -9.37 13.49
C THR A 28 -3.82 -9.81 12.84
N THR A 29 -3.52 -11.10 12.83
CA THR A 29 -2.38 -11.64 12.10
C THR A 29 -2.64 -11.61 10.61
N ASP A 30 -1.60 -11.59 9.79
CA ASP A 30 -1.73 -11.61 8.32
C ASP A 30 -2.54 -12.82 7.83
N THR A 31 -2.38 -13.99 8.48
CA THR A 31 -3.13 -15.20 8.17
C THR A 31 -4.62 -15.07 8.48
N ASP A 32 -4.98 -14.30 9.49
CA ASP A 32 -6.35 -14.11 9.96
C ASP A 32 -7.07 -12.93 9.29
N ALA A 33 -6.33 -12.00 8.71
CA ALA A 33 -6.88 -10.75 8.19
C ALA A 33 -7.89 -10.96 7.06
N LEU A 34 -7.78 -12.05 6.30
CA LEU A 34 -8.63 -12.37 5.14
C LEU A 34 -9.32 -13.74 5.29
N ASN A 35 -9.50 -14.25 6.50
CA ASN A 35 -10.08 -15.59 6.72
C ASN A 35 -11.62 -15.64 6.67
N SER A 36 -12.29 -14.53 6.38
CA SER A 36 -13.73 -14.48 6.11
C SER A 36 -14.08 -13.29 5.20
N VAL A 37 -15.23 -13.37 4.56
CA VAL A 37 -15.76 -12.29 3.71
C VAL A 37 -15.91 -10.97 4.48
N GLU A 38 -16.38 -11.06 5.72
CA GLU A 38 -16.49 -9.93 6.65
C GLU A 38 -15.16 -9.25 6.91
N LYS A 39 -14.09 -10.04 7.10
CA LYS A 39 -12.74 -9.51 7.30
C LYS A 39 -12.18 -8.90 6.01
N CYS A 40 -12.44 -9.52 4.86
CA CYS A 40 -12.11 -8.90 3.56
C CYS A 40 -12.80 -7.55 3.40
N LYS A 41 -14.09 -7.43 3.76
CA LYS A 41 -14.83 -6.17 3.77
C LYS A 41 -14.20 -5.14 4.70
N SER A 42 -13.84 -5.55 5.91
CA SER A 42 -13.20 -4.67 6.89
C SER A 42 -11.84 -4.18 6.41
N PHE A 43 -11.04 -5.07 5.82
CA PHE A 43 -9.74 -4.72 5.24
C PHE A 43 -9.91 -3.75 4.07
N ARG A 44 -10.85 -4.02 3.15
CA ARG A 44 -11.19 -3.12 2.05
C ARG A 44 -11.61 -1.72 2.55
N ASN A 45 -12.40 -1.63 3.62
CA ASN A 45 -12.74 -0.34 4.23
C ASN A 45 -11.49 0.40 4.77
N GLY A 46 -10.52 -0.37 5.32
CA GLY A 46 -9.20 0.16 5.69
C GLY A 46 -8.45 0.76 4.50
N LEU A 47 -8.48 0.12 3.33
CA LEU A 47 -7.86 0.65 2.11
C LEU A 47 -8.44 2.01 1.71
N TYR A 48 -9.75 2.23 1.84
CA TYR A 48 -10.34 3.54 1.60
C TYR A 48 -9.86 4.60 2.60
N THR A 49 -9.61 4.21 3.85
CA THR A 49 -9.02 5.10 4.84
C THR A 49 -7.60 5.48 4.45
N TYR A 50 -6.79 4.53 3.99
CA TYR A 50 -5.45 4.80 3.46
C TYR A 50 -5.49 5.67 2.20
N MET A 51 -6.37 5.35 1.24
CA MET A 51 -6.57 6.16 0.04
C MET A 51 -6.93 7.61 0.42
N ARG A 52 -7.84 7.81 1.36
CA ARG A 52 -8.18 9.15 1.86
C ARG A 52 -6.97 9.88 2.43
N SER A 53 -6.08 9.20 3.13
CA SER A 53 -4.89 9.83 3.72
C SER A 53 -3.92 10.36 2.66
N VAL A 54 -3.82 9.69 1.50
CA VAL A 54 -2.95 10.11 0.38
C VAL A 54 -3.65 11.05 -0.60
N THR A 55 -4.90 11.44 -0.35
CA THR A 55 -5.65 12.42 -1.14
C THR A 55 -5.91 13.72 -0.37
N THR A 56 -5.16 13.97 0.70
CA THR A 56 -5.33 15.17 1.56
C THR A 56 -3.98 15.75 1.96
N GLY A 57 -3.98 16.95 2.50
CA GLY A 57 -2.80 17.58 3.08
C GLY A 57 -1.66 17.75 2.09
N GLY A 58 -0.43 17.37 2.48
CA GLY A 58 0.77 17.52 1.68
C GLY A 58 0.71 16.81 0.32
N PHE A 59 -0.05 15.73 0.20
CA PHE A 59 -0.20 14.99 -1.06
C PHE A 59 -0.82 15.83 -2.19
N ILE A 60 -1.62 16.84 -1.85
CA ILE A 60 -2.22 17.79 -2.79
C ILE A 60 -1.51 19.14 -2.71
N ILE A 61 -1.39 19.72 -1.52
CA ILE A 61 -0.92 21.08 -1.32
C ILE A 61 0.47 21.33 -1.93
N LEU A 62 1.37 20.33 -1.87
CA LEU A 62 2.73 20.50 -2.38
C LEU A 62 2.76 20.63 -3.91
N SER A 63 1.90 19.91 -4.62
CA SER A 63 1.76 20.05 -6.08
C SER A 63 1.15 21.41 -6.45
N GLU A 64 0.11 21.84 -5.73
CA GLU A 64 -0.55 23.13 -5.96
C GLU A 64 0.36 24.33 -5.70
N ILE A 65 1.29 24.23 -4.73
CA ILE A 65 2.31 25.25 -4.50
C ILE A 65 3.31 25.32 -5.67
N GLN A 66 3.69 24.17 -6.24
CA GLN A 66 4.59 24.13 -7.38
C GLN A 66 3.95 24.66 -8.67
N LEU A 67 2.62 24.54 -8.79
CA LEU A 67 1.83 25.06 -9.90
C LEU A 67 1.47 26.55 -9.73
N ASP A 68 1.88 27.19 -8.63
CA ASP A 68 1.59 28.58 -8.27
C ASP A 68 0.12 28.88 -7.95
N ASP A 69 -0.68 27.82 -7.71
CA ASP A 69 -2.08 27.96 -7.29
C ASP A 69 -2.19 28.37 -5.82
N PHE A 70 -1.19 28.00 -5.01
CA PHE A 70 -1.05 28.44 -3.62
C PHE A 70 0.34 29.01 -3.36
N HIS A 71 0.41 30.01 -2.48
CA HIS A 71 1.66 30.64 -2.07
C HIS A 71 2.07 30.23 -0.66
N ALA A 72 3.34 29.85 -0.49
CA ALA A 72 3.93 29.74 0.83
C ALA A 72 4.18 31.15 1.40
N VAL A 73 3.67 31.41 2.62
CA VAL A 73 3.83 32.71 3.27
C VAL A 73 5.04 32.73 4.21
N ARG A 74 5.85 33.79 4.10
CA ARG A 74 6.91 34.09 5.06
C ARG A 74 6.27 34.39 6.41
N GLY A 75 6.87 33.95 7.50
CA GLY A 75 6.35 34.17 8.85
C GLY A 75 5.62 32.99 9.47
N ASN A 76 5.28 31.94 8.70
CA ASN A 76 4.81 30.66 9.20
C ASN A 76 5.96 29.64 9.29
N SER A 77 7.03 30.00 9.99
CA SER A 77 8.28 29.22 10.11
C SER A 77 8.88 28.83 8.75
N ASN A 78 8.62 29.60 7.70
CA ASN A 78 8.98 29.31 6.30
C ASN A 78 8.54 27.92 5.81
N ARG A 79 7.50 27.37 6.39
CA ARG A 79 6.96 26.05 6.03
C ARG A 79 6.61 26.03 4.54
N LEU A 80 7.04 24.98 3.85
CA LEU A 80 6.83 24.76 2.42
C LEU A 80 7.53 25.77 1.47
N MET A 81 8.40 26.64 1.99
CA MET A 81 9.13 27.59 1.16
C MET A 81 10.07 26.91 0.16
N ASP A 82 10.62 25.73 0.50
CA ASP A 82 11.47 24.98 -0.42
C ASP A 82 10.68 24.47 -1.64
N PHE A 83 9.42 24.07 -1.44
CA PHE A 83 8.53 23.71 -2.55
C PHE A 83 8.16 24.93 -3.40
N TYR A 84 7.83 26.05 -2.76
CA TYR A 84 7.52 27.30 -3.45
C TYR A 84 8.71 27.84 -4.27
N ASN A 85 9.92 27.72 -3.75
CA ASN A 85 11.15 28.18 -4.42
C ASN A 85 11.74 27.13 -5.40
N GLY A 86 11.15 25.94 -5.49
CA GLY A 86 11.68 24.83 -6.30
C GLY A 86 12.96 24.18 -5.75
N ASN A 87 13.31 24.43 -4.49
CA ASN A 87 14.51 23.89 -3.83
C ASN A 87 14.24 22.49 -3.23
N ILE A 88 13.72 21.58 -4.03
CA ILE A 88 13.31 20.24 -3.58
C ILE A 88 14.47 19.28 -3.77
N LEU A 89 14.88 18.64 -2.69
CA LEU A 89 15.91 17.59 -2.69
C LEU A 89 15.28 16.21 -2.55
N ALA A 90 15.95 15.18 -3.06
CA ALA A 90 15.53 13.79 -2.87
C ALA A 90 15.47 13.37 -1.38
N THR A 91 16.20 14.08 -0.51
CA THR A 91 16.22 13.88 0.94
C THR A 91 15.15 14.68 1.68
N THR A 92 14.33 15.48 0.97
CA THR A 92 13.23 16.24 1.59
C THR A 92 12.20 15.26 2.18
N SER A 93 11.90 15.42 3.47
CA SER A 93 11.05 14.50 4.24
C SER A 93 9.64 14.37 3.67
N GLU A 94 9.09 15.47 3.15
CA GLU A 94 7.77 15.51 2.52
C GLU A 94 7.74 14.67 1.23
N VAL A 95 8.80 14.73 0.43
CA VAL A 95 8.94 13.91 -0.80
C VAL A 95 8.96 12.43 -0.43
N ALA A 96 9.78 12.05 0.57
CA ALA A 96 9.86 10.69 1.06
C ALA A 96 8.50 10.20 1.62
N SER A 97 7.78 11.08 2.33
CA SER A 97 6.47 10.78 2.90
C SER A 97 5.40 10.56 1.83
N ILE A 98 5.40 11.37 0.76
CA ILE A 98 4.47 11.20 -0.37
C ILE A 98 4.76 9.88 -1.09
N TYR A 99 6.02 9.63 -1.42
CA TYR A 99 6.44 8.41 -2.09
C TYR A 99 6.07 7.16 -1.28
N GLY A 100 6.49 7.12 -0.02
CA GLY A 100 6.22 6.01 0.90
C GLY A 100 4.74 5.83 1.21
N GLY A 101 3.97 6.92 1.29
CA GLY A 101 2.53 6.87 1.52
C GLY A 101 1.79 6.12 0.42
N TYR A 102 2.04 6.44 -0.84
CA TYR A 102 1.43 5.70 -1.97
C TYR A 102 1.89 4.24 -2.01
N TYR A 103 3.17 3.95 -1.75
CA TYR A 103 3.63 2.55 -1.70
C TYR A 103 3.04 1.76 -0.53
N SER A 104 2.71 2.42 0.58
CA SER A 104 1.97 1.78 1.68
C SER A 104 0.55 1.40 1.26
N VAL A 105 -0.13 2.26 0.48
CA VAL A 105 -1.44 1.92 -0.10
C VAL A 105 -1.30 0.74 -1.08
N ILE A 106 -0.30 0.76 -1.95
CA ILE A 106 -0.01 -0.32 -2.91
C ILE A 106 0.25 -1.64 -2.18
N ALA A 107 1.04 -1.64 -1.11
CA ALA A 107 1.29 -2.84 -0.31
C ALA A 107 -0.01 -3.41 0.29
N GLY A 108 -0.87 -2.55 0.83
CA GLY A 108 -2.19 -2.96 1.33
C GLY A 108 -3.10 -3.51 0.23
N THR A 109 -3.12 -2.90 -0.95
CA THR A 109 -3.89 -3.42 -2.09
C THR A 109 -3.37 -4.79 -2.56
N ASN A 110 -2.04 -4.95 -2.65
CA ASN A 110 -1.43 -6.24 -3.00
C ASN A 110 -1.78 -7.33 -1.99
N PHE A 111 -1.77 -7.01 -0.70
CA PHE A 111 -2.18 -7.95 0.35
C PHE A 111 -3.62 -8.45 0.12
N LEU A 112 -4.56 -7.53 -0.12
CA LEU A 112 -5.96 -7.91 -0.36
C LEU A 112 -6.10 -8.70 -1.67
N ILE A 113 -5.52 -8.22 -2.76
CA ILE A 113 -5.62 -8.85 -4.09
C ILE A 113 -5.05 -10.28 -4.02
N ASN A 114 -3.77 -10.42 -3.65
CA ASN A 114 -3.12 -11.73 -3.66
C ASN A 114 -3.80 -12.69 -2.68
N GLY A 115 -4.12 -12.23 -1.48
CA GLY A 115 -4.72 -13.09 -0.48
C GLY A 115 -6.16 -13.52 -0.79
N VAL A 116 -6.96 -12.66 -1.42
CA VAL A 116 -8.33 -13.02 -1.82
C VAL A 116 -8.33 -13.90 -3.07
N GLU A 117 -7.51 -13.59 -4.09
CA GLU A 117 -7.41 -14.39 -5.31
C GLU A 117 -6.97 -15.83 -4.99
N GLU A 118 -5.90 -16.01 -4.20
CA GLU A 118 -5.44 -17.33 -3.76
C GLU A 118 -6.55 -18.15 -3.05
N ARG A 119 -7.27 -17.50 -2.14
CA ARG A 119 -8.36 -18.17 -1.39
C ARG A 119 -9.58 -18.47 -2.24
N ILE A 120 -9.84 -17.67 -3.25
CA ILE A 120 -10.87 -17.94 -4.25
C ILE A 120 -10.49 -19.16 -5.10
N GLU A 121 -9.24 -19.24 -5.55
CA GLU A 121 -8.75 -20.37 -6.36
C GLU A 121 -8.76 -21.69 -5.59
N THR A 122 -8.44 -21.65 -4.31
CA THR A 122 -8.46 -22.82 -3.43
C THR A 122 -9.87 -23.20 -2.93
N GLY A 123 -10.91 -22.42 -3.28
CA GLY A 123 -12.28 -22.68 -2.84
C GLY A 123 -12.51 -22.42 -1.34
N PHE A 124 -11.69 -21.59 -0.72
CA PHE A 124 -11.76 -21.28 0.71
C PHE A 124 -13.05 -20.55 1.11
N TYR A 125 -13.53 -19.64 0.27
CA TYR A 125 -14.74 -18.88 0.54
C TYR A 125 -15.99 -19.58 -0.02
N PRO A 126 -17.19 -19.36 0.59
CA PRO A 126 -18.46 -19.83 0.03
C PRO A 126 -18.68 -19.30 -1.39
N GLN A 127 -19.27 -20.13 -2.25
CA GLN A 127 -19.49 -19.76 -3.67
C GLN A 127 -20.42 -18.56 -3.86
N ASP A 128 -21.41 -18.39 -3.00
CA ASP A 128 -22.35 -17.27 -3.01
C ASP A 128 -21.71 -15.92 -2.64
N SER A 129 -20.55 -15.94 -1.98
CA SER A 129 -19.80 -14.74 -1.65
C SER A 129 -18.92 -14.20 -2.79
N ARG A 130 -18.83 -14.92 -3.93
CA ARG A 130 -17.96 -14.58 -5.05
C ARG A 130 -18.25 -13.18 -5.59
N HIS A 131 -19.51 -12.79 -5.64
CA HIS A 131 -19.94 -11.48 -6.12
C HIS A 131 -19.34 -10.34 -5.26
N GLU A 132 -19.45 -10.44 -3.94
CA GLU A 132 -18.88 -9.44 -3.02
C GLU A 132 -17.35 -9.42 -3.07
N LEU A 133 -16.69 -10.57 -3.12
CA LEU A 133 -15.24 -10.65 -3.20
C LEU A 133 -14.71 -10.05 -4.51
N ASN A 134 -15.39 -10.26 -5.62
CA ASN A 134 -15.06 -9.62 -6.91
C ASN A 134 -15.16 -8.10 -6.82
N ARG A 135 -16.16 -7.57 -6.12
CA ARG A 135 -16.25 -6.13 -5.85
C ARG A 135 -15.04 -5.63 -5.08
N TYR A 136 -14.67 -6.30 -3.99
CA TYR A 136 -13.51 -5.90 -3.17
C TYR A 136 -12.20 -5.94 -3.96
N LEU A 137 -12.03 -6.95 -4.82
CA LEU A 137 -10.90 -7.03 -5.74
C LEU A 137 -10.90 -5.89 -6.75
N GLY A 138 -12.04 -5.60 -7.38
CA GLY A 138 -12.16 -4.50 -8.34
C GLY A 138 -11.81 -3.16 -7.72
N GLU A 139 -12.32 -2.89 -6.51
CA GLU A 139 -11.98 -1.67 -5.75
C GLU A 139 -10.49 -1.62 -5.40
N ALA A 140 -9.87 -2.75 -5.02
CA ALA A 140 -8.44 -2.80 -4.72
C ALA A 140 -7.57 -2.57 -5.97
N TYR A 141 -7.92 -3.14 -7.11
CA TYR A 141 -7.24 -2.87 -8.38
C TYR A 141 -7.34 -1.39 -8.76
N PHE A 142 -8.52 -0.77 -8.61
CA PHE A 142 -8.69 0.65 -8.84
C PHE A 142 -7.79 1.50 -7.92
N ILE A 143 -7.75 1.20 -6.61
CA ILE A 143 -6.93 1.93 -5.64
C ILE A 143 -5.45 1.77 -5.97
N ARG A 144 -5.01 0.61 -6.45
CA ARG A 144 -3.62 0.39 -6.87
C ARG A 144 -3.28 1.19 -8.12
N ALA A 145 -4.13 1.16 -9.14
CA ALA A 145 -3.97 1.96 -10.34
C ALA A 145 -3.93 3.46 -10.03
N PHE A 146 -4.83 3.96 -9.17
CA PHE A 146 -4.85 5.33 -8.68
C PHE A 146 -3.53 5.71 -8.00
N SER A 147 -3.01 4.84 -7.13
CA SER A 147 -1.77 5.10 -6.41
C SER A 147 -0.56 5.16 -7.35
N TYR A 148 -0.45 4.23 -8.30
CA TYR A 148 0.59 4.26 -9.33
C TYR A 148 0.47 5.44 -10.27
N SER A 149 -0.75 5.85 -10.64
CA SER A 149 -0.97 7.04 -11.49
C SER A 149 -0.47 8.30 -10.80
N ASN A 150 -0.80 8.50 -9.52
CA ASN A 150 -0.30 9.65 -8.75
C ASN A 150 1.22 9.62 -8.54
N LEU A 151 1.80 8.44 -8.33
CA LEU A 151 3.26 8.30 -8.27
C LEU A 151 3.90 8.64 -9.62
N ALA A 152 3.32 8.17 -10.74
CA ALA A 152 3.85 8.46 -12.07
C ALA A 152 3.81 9.96 -12.37
N ASP A 153 2.70 10.62 -12.04
CA ASP A 153 2.54 12.06 -12.20
C ASP A 153 3.59 12.87 -11.42
N LYS A 154 3.89 12.46 -10.20
CA LYS A 154 4.79 13.19 -9.31
C LYS A 154 6.27 12.84 -9.47
N PHE A 155 6.59 11.61 -9.88
CA PHE A 155 7.95 11.08 -9.81
C PHE A 155 8.51 10.58 -11.13
N CYS A 156 7.74 10.62 -12.22
CA CYS A 156 8.19 10.28 -13.55
C CYS A 156 8.20 11.48 -14.48
N GLY A 157 8.96 11.39 -15.57
CA GLY A 157 8.86 12.32 -16.67
C GLY A 157 7.54 12.17 -17.45
N SER A 158 7.23 13.18 -18.26
CA SER A 158 6.02 13.15 -19.10
C SER A 158 6.09 12.01 -20.12
N TYR A 159 5.06 11.15 -20.13
CA TYR A 159 4.94 10.06 -21.11
C TYR A 159 4.97 10.58 -22.55
N LYS A 160 4.29 11.71 -22.81
CA LYS A 160 4.17 12.32 -24.14
C LYS A 160 5.50 12.85 -24.68
N HIS A 161 6.40 13.26 -23.79
CA HIS A 161 7.65 13.94 -24.16
C HIS A 161 8.90 13.06 -23.90
N ALA A 162 8.71 11.81 -23.51
CA ALA A 162 9.82 10.89 -23.33
C ALA A 162 10.41 10.49 -24.68
N GLU A 163 11.74 10.57 -24.81
CA GLU A 163 12.46 10.13 -26.00
C GLU A 163 12.43 8.62 -26.17
N ASP A 164 12.47 7.89 -25.05
CA ASP A 164 12.44 6.42 -25.01
C ASP A 164 11.54 5.96 -23.86
N LEU A 165 10.37 5.44 -24.21
CA LEU A 165 9.39 4.94 -23.25
C LEU A 165 9.78 3.62 -22.61
N ASP A 166 10.66 2.87 -23.24
CA ASP A 166 11.10 1.54 -22.80
C ASP A 166 12.38 1.59 -21.97
N LYS A 167 12.99 2.76 -21.83
CA LYS A 167 14.20 2.92 -21.04
C LYS A 167 13.94 2.66 -19.56
N GLU A 168 14.66 1.68 -19.02
CA GLU A 168 14.63 1.38 -17.58
C GLU A 168 15.11 2.54 -16.73
N GLY A 169 14.53 2.67 -15.54
CA GLY A 169 14.84 3.73 -14.59
C GLY A 169 14.00 5.00 -14.74
N LEU A 170 13.22 5.14 -15.82
CA LEU A 170 12.36 6.31 -16.05
C LEU A 170 10.95 6.15 -15.46
N GLY A 171 10.50 4.91 -15.25
CA GLY A 171 9.21 4.60 -14.63
C GLY A 171 9.29 4.46 -13.12
N LEU A 172 8.41 3.66 -12.53
CA LEU A 172 8.31 3.39 -11.10
C LEU A 172 8.83 2.00 -10.75
N SER A 173 9.12 1.76 -9.48
CA SER A 173 9.31 0.41 -8.94
C SER A 173 7.96 -0.30 -8.90
N LEU A 174 7.77 -1.31 -9.74
CA LEU A 174 6.49 -2.02 -9.84
C LEU A 174 6.43 -3.19 -8.87
N GLN A 175 5.49 -3.14 -7.95
CA GLN A 175 5.22 -4.18 -6.96
C GLN A 175 3.77 -4.63 -7.09
N THR A 176 3.56 -5.89 -7.45
CA THR A 176 2.22 -6.49 -7.62
C THR A 176 1.96 -7.62 -6.64
N THR A 177 2.98 -7.97 -5.85
CA THR A 177 2.90 -9.01 -4.82
C THR A 177 3.11 -8.41 -3.44
N TYR A 178 2.42 -8.97 -2.45
CA TYR A 178 2.67 -8.67 -1.04
C TYR A 178 3.76 -9.60 -0.51
N ALA A 179 4.95 -9.08 -0.40
CA ALA A 179 6.12 -9.80 0.09
C ALA A 179 6.97 -8.89 0.99
N PRO A 180 6.51 -8.59 2.23
CA PRO A 180 7.25 -7.73 3.12
C PRO A 180 8.61 -8.35 3.48
N THR A 181 9.68 -7.59 3.31
CA THR A 181 11.04 -8.02 3.62
C THR A 181 11.87 -6.84 4.11
N GLY A 182 12.79 -7.11 5.03
CA GLY A 182 13.82 -6.15 5.44
C GLY A 182 15.07 -6.18 4.55
N ASP A 183 15.13 -7.10 3.59
CA ASP A 183 16.24 -7.20 2.65
C ASP A 183 16.04 -6.25 1.45
N ASN A 184 16.69 -5.11 1.50
CA ASN A 184 16.61 -4.09 0.46
C ASN A 184 17.24 -4.51 -0.88
N THR A 185 18.03 -5.57 -0.92
CA THR A 185 18.61 -6.08 -2.16
C THR A 185 17.58 -6.76 -3.07
N THR A 186 16.44 -7.15 -2.49
CA THR A 186 15.31 -7.76 -3.22
C THR A 186 14.30 -6.74 -3.75
N TYR A 187 14.46 -5.45 -3.40
CA TYR A 187 13.53 -4.43 -3.88
C TYR A 187 13.70 -4.20 -5.37
N PRO A 188 12.60 -4.15 -6.14
CA PRO A 188 12.68 -3.92 -7.56
C PRO A 188 13.21 -2.52 -7.86
N GLY A 189 14.09 -2.42 -8.85
CA GLY A 189 14.50 -1.13 -9.41
C GLY A 189 13.34 -0.41 -10.09
N ARG A 190 13.58 0.81 -10.54
CA ARG A 190 12.60 1.55 -11.35
C ARG A 190 12.49 0.93 -12.74
N SER A 191 11.27 0.70 -13.17
CA SER A 191 10.94 0.17 -14.50
C SER A 191 11.01 1.26 -15.59
N SER A 192 10.52 0.92 -16.77
CA SER A 192 10.28 1.88 -17.84
C SER A 192 8.94 2.63 -17.65
N LEU A 193 8.79 3.76 -18.34
CA LEU A 193 7.51 4.49 -18.39
C LEU A 193 6.42 3.60 -19.00
N ARG A 194 6.72 2.88 -20.09
CA ARG A 194 5.75 1.97 -20.73
C ARG A 194 5.26 0.91 -19.76
N ALA A 195 6.17 0.25 -19.04
CA ALA A 195 5.79 -0.77 -18.06
C ALA A 195 4.91 -0.19 -16.94
N THR A 196 5.24 1.01 -16.47
CA THR A 196 4.44 1.71 -15.44
C THR A 196 3.01 1.96 -15.91
N TYR A 197 2.83 2.56 -17.08
CA TYR A 197 1.49 2.86 -17.60
C TYR A 197 0.73 1.61 -18.04
N ASN A 198 1.42 0.58 -18.53
CA ASN A 198 0.78 -0.72 -18.82
C ASN A 198 0.21 -1.37 -17.56
N LEU A 199 0.90 -1.30 -16.42
CA LEU A 199 0.36 -1.79 -15.16
C LEU A 199 -0.88 -0.99 -14.73
N ILE A 200 -0.82 0.34 -14.80
CA ILE A 200 -1.95 1.21 -14.46
C ILE A 200 -3.18 0.85 -15.32
N LEU A 201 -3.01 0.74 -16.64
CA LEU A 201 -4.10 0.41 -17.55
C LEU A 201 -4.62 -1.01 -17.35
N SER A 202 -3.75 -1.97 -17.06
CA SER A 202 -4.13 -3.35 -16.74
C SER A 202 -4.99 -3.41 -15.49
N ASP A 203 -4.60 -2.68 -14.43
CA ASP A 203 -5.35 -2.64 -13.18
C ASP A 203 -6.71 -1.93 -13.35
N ILE A 204 -6.77 -0.87 -14.15
CA ILE A 204 -8.04 -0.22 -14.50
C ILE A 204 -8.96 -1.19 -15.25
N GLY A 205 -8.43 -1.94 -16.22
CA GLY A 205 -9.20 -2.93 -16.97
C GLY A 205 -9.74 -4.06 -16.09
N LYS A 206 -8.94 -4.53 -15.12
CA LYS A 206 -9.39 -5.51 -14.13
C LYS A 206 -10.45 -4.94 -13.21
N ALA A 207 -10.26 -3.71 -12.73
CA ALA A 207 -11.24 -3.03 -11.91
C ALA A 207 -12.58 -2.88 -12.64
N ASP A 208 -12.57 -2.40 -13.88
CA ASP A 208 -13.75 -2.25 -14.72
C ASP A 208 -14.47 -3.59 -14.91
N SER A 209 -13.75 -4.65 -15.29
CA SER A 209 -14.32 -5.99 -15.48
C SER A 209 -14.97 -6.55 -14.21
N LEU A 210 -14.39 -6.32 -13.04
CA LEU A 210 -14.90 -6.85 -11.77
C LEU A 210 -16.06 -6.01 -11.23
N LEU A 211 -16.00 -4.67 -11.38
CA LEU A 211 -17.01 -3.76 -10.87
C LEU A 211 -18.26 -3.70 -11.76
N SER A 212 -18.13 -3.90 -13.08
CA SER A 212 -19.26 -3.97 -13.99
C SER A 212 -20.19 -5.16 -13.74
N LEU A 213 -19.68 -6.20 -13.03
CA LEU A 213 -20.49 -7.34 -12.57
C LEU A 213 -21.32 -7.02 -11.32
N TYR A 214 -21.06 -5.88 -10.69
CA TYR A 214 -21.72 -5.44 -9.47
C TYR A 214 -22.73 -4.36 -9.81
N GLU A 215 -24.00 -4.75 -9.98
CA GLU A 215 -25.10 -3.82 -10.08
C GLU A 215 -25.56 -3.45 -8.66
N GLU A 216 -25.34 -2.20 -8.25
CA GLU A 216 -26.01 -1.65 -7.08
C GLU A 216 -27.47 -1.37 -7.44
N ASN A 217 -28.38 -2.12 -6.86
CA ASN A 217 -29.79 -1.75 -6.85
C ASN A 217 -29.94 -0.56 -5.87
N TYR A 218 -29.94 0.65 -6.42
CA TYR A 218 -30.30 1.86 -5.71
C TYR A 218 -31.81 1.99 -5.62
#